data_864d6a3c91ff9bd3582aa8709caa3dc6
#
_entry.id   864d6a3c91ff9bd3582aa8709caa3dc6
#
_cell.length_a   1.000
_cell.length_b   1.000
_cell.length_c   1.000
_cell.angle_alpha   90.00
_cell.angle_beta   90.00
_cell.angle_gamma   90.00
#
_symmetry.space_group_name_H-M   'P 1'
#
loop_
_entity.id
_entity.type
_entity.pdbx_description
1 polymer ?
#
loop_
_entity_poly.entity_id
_entity_poly.type
_entity_poly.pdbx_seq_one_letter_code
_entity_poly.pdbx_strand_id
1 'polypeptide(L)'
;LHTILLKICNWNEEHLDYMLSVLGYALLGIPQEQKALWFILGQTANNGKSTMFDTLTQILPLYVHTLNSKSLEESYDKKHKWIKATQGKRLLWIDELRKNKLQDTSMMKKIGDGMSLDTEILFGTQEDIAIRYKLFFVSNHSPSFVNDKGMENRMKVVKLQSSFRDNVTEDDFERRIFRRDHVLYQKLQGPLKHEFLRVLFEYANRYITRGHQLPVLPVEFQEETEDVLEGNHNFEDWFHEMYEISTDYEYPKKVFEMDVRRFYEKQYGLRVGSTNCKDALKSFGMYRYSKDEMIRDRNTNYKGKLLGFRMKEEKRQEMESECF
;
A
#
# COMPACT_ATOMS: atom_id res chain seq x y z
N LEU A 1 -15.64 3.93 -25.38
CA LEU A 1 -15.06 3.41 -24.13
C LEU A 1 -13.54 3.60 -24.11
N HIS A 2 -12.82 3.13 -25.14
CA HIS A 2 -11.36 3.19 -25.21
C HIS A 2 -10.82 4.61 -24.90
N THR A 3 -11.31 5.64 -25.58
CA THR A 3 -10.93 7.04 -25.35
C THR A 3 -11.15 7.51 -23.91
N ILE A 4 -12.22 7.04 -23.26
CA ILE A 4 -12.52 7.37 -21.86
C ILE A 4 -11.46 6.75 -20.94
N LEU A 5 -11.18 5.47 -21.12
CA LEU A 5 -10.18 4.76 -20.32
C LEU A 5 -8.77 5.30 -20.55
N LEU A 6 -8.46 5.65 -21.80
CA LEU A 6 -7.19 6.26 -22.18
C LEU A 6 -6.98 7.63 -21.50
N LYS A 7 -8.02 8.46 -21.42
CA LYS A 7 -7.99 9.71 -20.63
C LYS A 7 -7.75 9.46 -19.15
N ILE A 8 -8.36 8.44 -18.56
CA ILE A 8 -8.13 8.07 -17.16
C ILE A 8 -6.68 7.60 -16.97
N CYS A 9 -6.15 6.82 -17.91
CA CYS A 9 -4.80 6.27 -17.89
C CYS A 9 -3.77 7.21 -18.54
N ASN A 10 -3.81 8.49 -18.21
CA ASN A 10 -2.80 9.49 -18.56
C ASN A 10 -2.66 9.79 -20.07
N TRP A 11 -3.67 9.46 -20.88
CA TRP A 11 -3.59 9.52 -22.34
C TRP A 11 -2.38 8.72 -22.90
N ASN A 12 -2.10 7.57 -22.31
CA ASN A 12 -0.97 6.70 -22.63
C ASN A 12 -1.46 5.25 -22.81
N GLU A 13 -1.21 4.68 -24.00
CA GLU A 13 -1.66 3.32 -24.36
C GLU A 13 -0.96 2.24 -23.51
N GLU A 14 0.30 2.42 -23.15
CA GLU A 14 1.04 1.47 -22.31
C GLU A 14 0.47 1.46 -20.88
N HIS A 15 0.15 2.63 -20.33
CA HIS A 15 -0.52 2.75 -19.03
C HIS A 15 -1.89 2.10 -19.03
N LEU A 16 -2.64 2.29 -20.13
CA LEU A 16 -3.96 1.67 -20.30
C LEU A 16 -3.84 0.14 -20.43
N ASP A 17 -2.93 -0.36 -21.28
CA ASP A 17 -2.70 -1.80 -21.44
C ASP A 17 -2.30 -2.46 -20.14
N TYR A 18 -1.40 -1.84 -19.38
CA TYR A 18 -1.01 -2.34 -18.06
C TYR A 18 -2.19 -2.38 -17.09
N MET A 19 -2.94 -1.27 -16.95
CA MET A 19 -4.09 -1.19 -16.04
C MET A 19 -5.16 -2.23 -16.39
N LEU A 20 -5.52 -2.36 -17.65
CA LEU A 20 -6.52 -3.34 -18.10
C LEU A 20 -6.02 -4.78 -17.93
N SER A 21 -4.73 -5.03 -18.14
CA SER A 21 -4.10 -6.34 -17.90
C SER A 21 -4.21 -6.75 -16.44
N VAL A 22 -3.91 -5.83 -15.52
CA VAL A 22 -4.02 -6.07 -14.08
C VAL A 22 -5.47 -6.29 -13.63
N LEU A 23 -6.42 -5.49 -14.14
CA LEU A 23 -7.84 -5.67 -13.86
C LEU A 23 -8.38 -6.99 -14.44
N GLY A 24 -7.98 -7.36 -15.64
CA GLY A 24 -8.32 -8.64 -16.26
C GLY A 24 -7.77 -9.82 -15.46
N TYR A 25 -6.52 -9.76 -15.04
CA TYR A 25 -5.90 -10.75 -14.16
C TYR A 25 -6.68 -10.89 -12.83
N ALA A 26 -7.06 -9.76 -12.23
CA ALA A 26 -7.81 -9.79 -10.98
C ALA A 26 -9.14 -10.54 -11.13
N LEU A 27 -9.84 -10.37 -12.25
CA LEU A 27 -11.16 -10.99 -12.46
C LEU A 27 -11.11 -12.51 -12.68
N LEU A 28 -9.95 -13.09 -12.97
CA LEU A 28 -9.82 -14.55 -13.11
C LEU A 28 -10.13 -15.30 -11.81
N GLY A 29 -9.89 -14.70 -10.65
CA GLY A 29 -10.08 -15.34 -9.34
C GLY A 29 -9.17 -16.53 -9.09
N ILE A 30 -8.04 -16.60 -9.80
CA ILE A 30 -6.99 -17.61 -9.61
C ILE A 30 -6.11 -17.28 -8.40
N PRO A 31 -5.29 -18.20 -7.90
CA PRO A 31 -4.30 -17.90 -6.86
C PRO A 31 -3.43 -16.69 -7.20
N GLN A 32 -2.80 -16.12 -6.20
CA GLN A 32 -1.91 -14.98 -6.39
C GLN A 32 -0.58 -15.45 -7.00
N GLU A 33 -0.44 -15.28 -8.32
CA GLU A 33 0.76 -15.71 -9.06
C GLU A 33 1.82 -14.60 -9.12
N GLN A 34 1.39 -13.33 -9.07
CA GLN A 34 2.26 -12.17 -9.29
C GLN A 34 2.85 -11.58 -8.00
N LYS A 35 2.41 -12.04 -6.82
CA LYS A 35 2.84 -11.51 -5.52
C LYS A 35 2.85 -9.99 -5.47
N ALA A 36 1.79 -9.34 -5.93
CA ALA A 36 1.73 -7.90 -6.09
C ALA A 36 0.60 -7.25 -5.29
N LEU A 37 0.85 -6.00 -4.91
CA LEU A 37 -0.10 -5.05 -4.32
C LEU A 37 -0.12 -3.81 -5.20
N TRP A 38 -1.28 -3.44 -5.71
CA TRP A 38 -1.40 -2.31 -6.64
C TRP A 38 -1.87 -1.06 -5.90
N PHE A 39 -1.08 0.01 -6.00
CA PHE A 39 -1.39 1.32 -5.45
C PHE A 39 -1.74 2.28 -6.58
N ILE A 40 -3.03 2.57 -6.73
CA ILE A 40 -3.55 3.47 -7.74
C ILE A 40 -3.59 4.87 -7.16
N LEU A 41 -2.54 5.62 -7.41
CA LEU A 41 -2.34 6.94 -6.81
C LEU A 41 -2.71 8.06 -7.77
N GLY A 42 -3.17 9.18 -7.22
CA GLY A 42 -3.40 10.40 -7.97
C GLY A 42 -3.09 11.62 -7.13
N GLN A 43 -2.32 12.55 -7.66
CA GLN A 43 -1.92 13.76 -6.92
C GLN A 43 -3.09 14.69 -6.63
N THR A 44 -4.13 14.65 -7.46
CA THR A 44 -5.30 15.53 -7.35
C THR A 44 -6.60 14.71 -7.33
N ALA A 45 -7.66 15.30 -6.79
CA ALA A 45 -9.00 14.80 -6.99
C ALA A 45 -9.41 14.89 -8.47
N ASN A 46 -10.46 14.17 -8.87
CA ASN A 46 -11.02 14.21 -10.22
C ASN A 46 -10.10 13.66 -11.33
N ASN A 47 -9.38 12.60 -11.07
CA ASN A 47 -8.56 11.87 -12.05
C ASN A 47 -9.19 10.59 -12.59
N GLY A 48 -10.43 10.28 -12.20
CA GLY A 48 -11.19 9.13 -12.71
C GLY A 48 -10.96 7.81 -11.96
N LYS A 49 -10.04 7.74 -10.97
CA LYS A 49 -9.76 6.54 -10.16
C LYS A 49 -11.04 5.93 -9.58
N SER A 50 -11.69 6.68 -8.69
CA SER A 50 -12.89 6.21 -8.00
C SER A 50 -14.01 5.88 -9.00
N THR A 51 -14.18 6.69 -10.05
CA THR A 51 -15.18 6.41 -11.10
C THR A 51 -14.97 5.03 -11.72
N MET A 52 -13.73 4.64 -12.01
CA MET A 52 -13.40 3.33 -12.58
C MET A 52 -13.70 2.19 -11.58
N PHE A 53 -13.22 2.28 -10.35
CA PHE A 53 -13.40 1.23 -9.34
C PHE A 53 -14.84 1.12 -8.83
N ASP A 54 -15.54 2.24 -8.66
CA ASP A 54 -16.98 2.26 -8.35
C ASP A 54 -17.80 1.61 -9.47
N THR A 55 -17.46 1.91 -10.73
CA THR A 55 -18.08 1.25 -11.88
C THR A 55 -17.89 -0.26 -11.82
N LEU A 56 -16.66 -0.74 -11.55
CA LEU A 56 -16.41 -2.18 -11.41
C LEU A 56 -17.23 -2.80 -10.28
N THR A 57 -17.35 -2.11 -9.15
CA THR A 57 -18.15 -2.57 -8.01
C THR A 57 -19.63 -2.69 -8.39
N GLN A 58 -20.17 -1.76 -9.17
CA GLN A 58 -21.58 -1.77 -9.58
C GLN A 58 -21.88 -2.80 -10.68
N ILE A 59 -20.97 -3.00 -11.62
CA ILE A 59 -21.20 -3.94 -12.72
C ILE A 59 -20.87 -5.38 -12.37
N LEU A 60 -20.03 -5.60 -11.36
CA LEU A 60 -19.56 -6.91 -10.89
C LEU A 60 -19.71 -7.08 -9.35
N PRO A 61 -20.90 -6.86 -8.77
CA PRO A 61 -21.08 -6.80 -7.31
C PRO A 61 -20.76 -8.11 -6.59
N LEU A 62 -20.86 -9.24 -7.29
CA LEU A 62 -20.50 -10.54 -6.72
C LEU A 62 -18.99 -10.75 -6.63
N TYR A 63 -18.21 -10.10 -7.49
CA TYR A 63 -16.77 -10.33 -7.64
C TYR A 63 -15.91 -9.17 -7.12
N VAL A 64 -16.44 -7.97 -7.09
CA VAL A 64 -15.73 -6.78 -6.62
C VAL A 64 -16.26 -6.37 -5.25
N HIS A 65 -15.37 -5.97 -4.35
CA HIS A 65 -15.74 -5.48 -3.02
C HIS A 65 -14.86 -4.30 -2.62
N THR A 66 -15.48 -3.30 -2.01
CA THR A 66 -14.80 -2.13 -1.46
C THR A 66 -14.59 -2.31 0.03
N LEU A 67 -13.37 -2.13 0.49
CA LEU A 67 -13.01 -2.13 1.90
C LEU A 67 -12.72 -0.71 2.38
N ASN A 68 -13.15 -0.41 3.60
CA ASN A 68 -12.71 0.80 4.27
C ASN A 68 -11.25 0.64 4.72
N SER A 69 -10.44 1.69 4.57
CA SER A 69 -9.03 1.67 5.01
C SER A 69 -8.85 1.29 6.49
N LYS A 70 -9.84 1.59 7.34
CA LYS A 70 -9.82 1.16 8.76
C LYS A 70 -9.86 -0.35 8.94
N SER A 71 -10.42 -1.10 8.00
CA SER A 71 -10.59 -2.55 8.13
C SER A 71 -9.26 -3.31 8.20
N LEU A 72 -8.21 -2.82 7.52
CA LEU A 72 -6.87 -3.42 7.63
C LEU A 72 -6.20 -3.15 8.99
N GLU A 73 -6.62 -2.11 9.68
CA GLU A 73 -6.07 -1.66 10.95
C GLU A 73 -6.81 -2.25 12.16
N GLU A 74 -7.92 -2.95 11.93
CA GLU A 74 -8.73 -3.54 13.00
C GLU A 74 -7.96 -4.62 13.75
N SER A 75 -8.28 -4.79 15.04
CA SER A 75 -7.78 -5.91 15.84
C SER A 75 -8.17 -7.24 15.20
N TYR A 76 -7.41 -8.30 15.51
CA TYR A 76 -7.65 -9.65 14.99
C TYR A 76 -9.11 -10.06 15.10
N ASP A 77 -9.73 -9.88 16.26
CA ASP A 77 -11.14 -10.23 16.52
C ASP A 77 -12.17 -9.54 15.61
N LYS A 78 -11.84 -8.36 15.09
CA LYS A 78 -12.72 -7.61 14.19
C LYS A 78 -12.48 -7.91 12.70
N LYS A 79 -11.30 -8.40 12.37
CA LYS A 79 -10.93 -8.73 10.98
C LYS A 79 -11.76 -9.88 10.41
N HIS A 80 -12.26 -10.79 11.24
CA HIS A 80 -13.08 -11.92 10.81
C HIS A 80 -14.29 -11.54 9.94
N LYS A 81 -14.94 -10.42 10.25
CA LYS A 81 -16.14 -9.98 9.53
C LYS A 81 -15.84 -9.64 8.08
N TRP A 82 -14.80 -8.84 7.83
CA TRP A 82 -14.48 -8.44 6.47
C TRP A 82 -13.78 -9.57 5.70
N ILE A 83 -12.96 -10.40 6.36
CA ILE A 83 -12.36 -11.58 5.73
C ILE A 83 -13.45 -12.49 5.17
N LYS A 84 -14.50 -12.76 5.94
CA LYS A 84 -15.63 -13.57 5.49
C LYS A 84 -16.41 -12.89 4.37
N ALA A 85 -16.61 -11.58 4.42
CA ALA A 85 -17.29 -10.82 3.37
C ALA A 85 -16.51 -10.82 2.04
N THR A 86 -15.21 -11.11 2.06
CA THR A 86 -14.35 -11.17 0.86
C THR A 86 -14.26 -12.57 0.25
N GLN A 87 -14.85 -13.57 0.88
CA GLN A 87 -14.90 -14.93 0.35
C GLN A 87 -15.57 -14.95 -1.04
N GLY A 88 -14.91 -15.57 -2.03
CA GLY A 88 -15.38 -15.61 -3.41
C GLY A 88 -15.18 -14.33 -4.22
N LYS A 89 -14.69 -13.27 -3.62
CA LYS A 89 -14.34 -12.05 -4.35
C LYS A 89 -13.08 -12.28 -5.20
N ARG A 90 -12.93 -11.46 -6.24
CA ARG A 90 -11.82 -11.52 -7.21
C ARG A 90 -11.00 -10.24 -7.21
N LEU A 91 -11.66 -9.11 -6.96
CA LEU A 91 -11.04 -7.81 -6.82
C LEU A 91 -11.51 -7.17 -5.52
N LEU A 92 -10.55 -6.77 -4.71
CA LEU A 92 -10.77 -6.02 -3.48
C LEU A 92 -10.06 -4.68 -3.61
N TRP A 93 -10.76 -3.59 -3.34
CA TRP A 93 -10.11 -2.29 -3.34
C TRP A 93 -10.43 -1.50 -2.09
N ILE A 94 -9.47 -0.69 -1.68
CA ILE A 94 -9.54 0.18 -0.51
C ILE A 94 -9.67 1.59 -1.02
N ASP A 95 -10.78 2.23 -0.64
CA ASP A 95 -11.03 3.62 -0.95
C ASP A 95 -10.36 4.52 0.09
N GLU A 96 -9.45 5.34 -0.41
CA GLU A 96 -8.65 6.34 0.29
C GLU A 96 -7.83 5.80 1.48
N LEU A 97 -6.51 5.86 1.34
CA LEU A 97 -5.59 5.61 2.44
C LEU A 97 -5.64 6.76 3.44
N ARG A 98 -5.53 6.47 4.71
CA ARG A 98 -5.51 7.50 5.74
C ARG A 98 -4.22 8.31 5.65
N LYS A 99 -4.39 9.62 5.47
CA LYS A 99 -3.26 10.55 5.49
C LYS A 99 -2.59 10.50 6.87
N ASN A 100 -1.27 10.56 6.88
CA ASN A 100 -0.47 10.61 8.09
C ASN A 100 -0.69 9.41 9.05
N LYS A 101 -0.97 8.24 8.50
CA LYS A 101 -1.04 7.01 9.30
C LYS A 101 -0.14 5.93 8.72
N LEU A 102 0.73 5.40 9.57
CA LEU A 102 1.59 4.27 9.25
C LEU A 102 0.72 3.02 9.03
N GLN A 103 0.87 2.38 7.87
CA GLN A 103 0.13 1.18 7.51
C GLN A 103 0.81 -0.08 8.06
N ASP A 104 0.00 -1.03 8.54
CA ASP A 104 0.48 -2.36 8.89
C ASP A 104 0.69 -3.21 7.63
N THR A 105 1.94 -3.42 7.26
CA THR A 105 2.32 -4.18 6.06
C THR A 105 2.16 -5.69 6.22
N SER A 106 1.98 -6.20 7.43
CA SER A 106 1.90 -7.65 7.68
C SER A 106 0.71 -8.28 6.97
N MET A 107 -0.49 -7.71 7.15
CA MET A 107 -1.70 -8.18 6.47
C MET A 107 -1.63 -7.96 4.96
N MET A 108 -1.10 -6.82 4.52
CA MET A 108 -0.92 -6.53 3.09
C MET A 108 -0.04 -7.58 2.42
N LYS A 109 1.09 -7.96 3.02
CA LYS A 109 1.99 -9.00 2.51
C LYS A 109 1.31 -10.36 2.44
N LYS A 110 0.55 -10.77 3.46
CA LYS A 110 -0.23 -12.02 3.44
C LYS A 110 -1.21 -12.04 2.26
N ILE A 111 -1.92 -10.94 2.03
CA ILE A 111 -2.84 -10.82 0.90
C ILE A 111 -2.08 -10.83 -0.43
N GLY A 112 -0.99 -10.07 -0.54
CA GLY A 112 -0.13 -10.03 -1.73
C GLY A 112 0.49 -11.38 -2.09
N ASP A 113 0.69 -12.27 -1.12
CA ASP A 113 1.17 -13.63 -1.32
C ASP A 113 0.04 -14.63 -1.64
N GLY A 114 -1.22 -14.22 -1.48
CA GLY A 114 -2.36 -15.13 -1.63
C GLY A 114 -2.46 -16.20 -0.55
N MET A 115 -1.88 -15.92 0.64
CA MET A 115 -1.96 -16.81 1.79
C MET A 115 -3.40 -16.86 2.30
N SER A 116 -3.84 -18.04 2.76
CA SER A 116 -5.12 -18.16 3.44
C SER A 116 -5.18 -17.25 4.68
N LEU A 117 -6.36 -16.74 4.95
CA LEU A 117 -6.62 -15.97 6.17
C LEU A 117 -7.56 -16.75 7.07
N ASP A 118 -7.13 -16.89 8.33
CA ASP A 118 -7.93 -17.54 9.35
C ASP A 118 -9.12 -16.66 9.72
N THR A 119 -10.29 -17.24 9.85
CA THR A 119 -11.50 -16.58 10.34
C THR A 119 -12.20 -17.47 11.36
N GLU A 120 -12.76 -16.87 12.39
CA GLU A 120 -13.61 -17.57 13.35
C GLU A 120 -15.08 -17.40 12.97
N ILE A 121 -15.83 -18.49 13.02
CA ILE A 121 -17.27 -18.46 12.92
C ILE A 121 -17.83 -18.28 14.33
N LEU A 122 -18.70 -17.30 14.54
CA LEU A 122 -19.38 -17.11 15.82
C LEU A 122 -20.04 -18.43 16.22
N PHE A 123 -19.61 -19.01 17.35
CA PHE A 123 -20.05 -20.35 17.84
C PHE A 123 -19.64 -21.54 16.97
N GLY A 124 -18.63 -21.40 16.07
CA GLY A 124 -18.19 -22.44 15.15
C GLY A 124 -16.68 -22.71 15.18
N THR A 125 -16.26 -23.60 14.31
CA THR A 125 -14.85 -23.93 14.09
C THR A 125 -14.13 -22.83 13.31
N GLN A 126 -12.85 -22.71 13.55
CA GLN A 126 -11.94 -21.87 12.75
C GLN A 126 -11.97 -22.33 11.28
N GLU A 127 -12.06 -21.40 10.36
CA GLU A 127 -12.10 -21.67 8.92
C GLU A 127 -10.99 -20.87 8.22
N ASP A 128 -10.23 -21.52 7.35
CA ASP A 128 -9.24 -20.90 6.50
C ASP A 128 -9.86 -20.46 5.18
N ILE A 129 -9.88 -19.15 4.92
CA ILE A 129 -10.36 -18.60 3.68
C ILE A 129 -9.21 -18.38 2.71
N ALA A 130 -9.22 -19.12 1.60
CA ALA A 130 -8.26 -18.96 0.54
C ALA A 130 -8.45 -17.61 -0.17
N ILE A 131 -7.39 -16.80 -0.22
CA ILE A 131 -7.41 -15.51 -0.93
C ILE A 131 -7.34 -15.76 -2.43
N ARG A 132 -8.37 -15.30 -3.16
CA ARG A 132 -8.45 -15.33 -4.62
C ARG A 132 -8.51 -13.93 -5.23
N TYR A 133 -8.79 -12.92 -4.42
CA TYR A 133 -8.86 -11.53 -4.86
C TYR A 133 -7.48 -10.89 -4.96
N LYS A 134 -7.36 -9.90 -5.84
CA LYS A 134 -6.23 -9.00 -5.94
C LYS A 134 -6.57 -7.72 -5.20
N LEU A 135 -5.60 -7.15 -4.46
CA LEU A 135 -5.82 -5.99 -3.62
C LEU A 135 -5.29 -4.73 -4.29
N PHE A 136 -6.16 -3.73 -4.37
CA PHE A 136 -5.90 -2.40 -4.90
C PHE A 136 -6.08 -1.34 -3.82
N PHE A 137 -5.14 -0.44 -3.72
CA PHE A 137 -5.23 0.75 -2.87
C PHE A 137 -5.48 1.96 -3.77
N VAL A 138 -6.64 2.57 -3.66
CA VAL A 138 -7.04 3.72 -4.49
C VAL A 138 -6.98 4.97 -3.63
N SER A 139 -6.00 5.86 -3.86
CA SER A 139 -5.78 6.99 -2.95
C SER A 139 -5.22 8.23 -3.67
N ASN A 140 -5.47 9.39 -3.07
CA ASN A 140 -4.82 10.65 -3.44
C ASN A 140 -3.50 10.88 -2.68
N HIS A 141 -3.20 10.03 -1.72
CA HIS A 141 -2.01 10.13 -0.88
C HIS A 141 -1.14 8.89 -1.04
N SER A 142 0.16 9.09 -1.08
CA SER A 142 1.12 8.00 -0.99
C SER A 142 0.99 7.29 0.35
N PRO A 143 1.12 5.96 0.40
CA PRO A 143 1.09 5.22 1.64
C PRO A 143 2.32 5.55 2.50
N SER A 144 2.13 5.57 3.82
CA SER A 144 3.23 5.61 4.79
C SER A 144 3.32 4.25 5.48
N PHE A 145 4.48 3.61 5.42
CA PHE A 145 4.72 2.29 6.01
C PHE A 145 6.20 2.12 6.35
N VAL A 146 6.50 1.16 7.22
CA VAL A 146 7.89 0.73 7.42
C VAL A 146 8.27 -0.15 6.23
N ASN A 147 9.17 0.35 5.38
CA ASN A 147 9.61 -0.37 4.21
C ASN A 147 10.52 -1.55 4.58
N ASP A 148 10.34 -2.64 3.88
CA ASP A 148 11.19 -3.82 3.92
C ASP A 148 11.21 -4.49 2.54
N LYS A 149 12.16 -5.39 2.31
CA LYS A 149 12.28 -6.17 1.05
C LYS A 149 10.99 -6.89 0.67
N GLY A 150 10.15 -7.21 1.66
CA GLY A 150 8.85 -7.82 1.42
C GLY A 150 7.87 -6.88 0.72
N MET A 151 7.86 -5.61 1.08
CA MET A 151 7.05 -4.57 0.41
C MET A 151 7.64 -4.17 -0.94
N GLU A 152 8.96 -3.98 -1.02
CA GLU A 152 9.66 -3.67 -2.28
C GLU A 152 9.30 -4.64 -3.40
N ASN A 153 9.33 -5.94 -3.09
CA ASN A 153 9.02 -6.97 -4.06
C ASN A 153 7.55 -7.01 -4.49
N ARG A 154 6.63 -6.44 -3.72
CA ARG A 154 5.17 -6.55 -3.95
C ARG A 154 4.53 -5.27 -4.44
N MET A 155 5.08 -4.12 -4.07
CA MET A 155 4.49 -2.83 -4.41
C MET A 155 4.57 -2.55 -5.91
N LYS A 156 3.45 -2.14 -6.48
CA LYS A 156 3.33 -1.63 -7.83
C LYS A 156 2.49 -0.36 -7.78
N VAL A 157 3.09 0.76 -8.11
CA VAL A 157 2.39 2.05 -8.13
C VAL A 157 1.93 2.36 -9.55
N VAL A 158 0.66 2.70 -9.67
CA VAL A 158 0.06 3.21 -10.91
C VAL A 158 -0.39 4.64 -10.62
N LYS A 159 0.36 5.61 -11.12
CA LYS A 159 0.05 7.03 -10.93
C LYS A 159 -0.86 7.54 -12.02
N LEU A 160 -2.05 8.00 -11.66
CA LEU A 160 -3.01 8.62 -12.57
C LEU A 160 -2.93 10.15 -12.42
N GLN A 161 -2.41 10.80 -13.44
CA GLN A 161 -2.11 12.23 -13.45
C GLN A 161 -3.16 13.08 -14.17
N SER A 162 -4.12 12.43 -14.83
CA SER A 162 -5.19 13.13 -15.54
C SER A 162 -6.06 13.96 -14.59
N SER A 163 -6.53 15.10 -15.08
CA SER A 163 -7.39 16.02 -14.35
C SER A 163 -8.64 16.34 -15.16
N PHE A 164 -9.81 15.97 -14.64
CA PHE A 164 -11.10 16.26 -15.27
C PHE A 164 -11.73 17.50 -14.62
N ARG A 165 -11.94 18.56 -15.41
CA ARG A 165 -12.37 19.87 -14.93
C ARG A 165 -13.63 20.37 -15.63
N ASP A 166 -14.43 21.17 -14.94
CA ASP A 166 -15.68 21.74 -15.46
C ASP A 166 -15.45 23.02 -16.32
N ASN A 167 -14.39 23.74 -16.01
CA ASN A 167 -14.06 25.02 -16.66
C ASN A 167 -13.14 24.88 -17.88
N VAL A 168 -13.10 23.70 -18.47
CA VAL A 168 -12.30 23.40 -19.66
C VAL A 168 -13.23 23.29 -20.87
N THR A 169 -12.98 24.10 -21.90
CA THR A 169 -13.75 24.07 -23.16
C THR A 169 -13.25 23.00 -24.12
N GLU A 170 -11.94 22.80 -24.16
CA GLU A 170 -11.26 21.81 -25.00
C GLU A 170 -10.27 20.98 -24.18
N ASP A 171 -10.05 19.73 -24.60
CA ASP A 171 -9.09 18.82 -23.95
C ASP A 171 -7.65 19.25 -24.25
N ASP A 172 -6.82 19.31 -23.21
CA ASP A 172 -5.37 19.53 -23.32
C ASP A 172 -4.66 18.18 -23.04
N PHE A 173 -4.26 17.54 -24.12
CA PHE A 173 -3.65 16.20 -24.08
C PHE A 173 -2.22 16.22 -23.53
N GLU A 174 -1.47 17.31 -23.75
CA GLU A 174 -0.10 17.44 -23.22
C GLU A 174 -0.10 17.56 -21.69
N ARG A 175 -1.01 18.39 -21.16
CA ARG A 175 -1.15 18.60 -19.72
C ARG A 175 -2.05 17.58 -19.04
N ARG A 176 -2.66 16.66 -19.83
CA ARG A 176 -3.59 15.65 -19.34
C ARG A 176 -4.80 16.28 -18.62
N ILE A 177 -5.28 17.44 -19.12
CA ILE A 177 -6.44 18.16 -18.58
C ILE A 177 -7.60 17.97 -19.54
N PHE A 178 -8.66 17.35 -19.06
CA PHE A 178 -9.82 16.98 -19.85
C PHE A 178 -11.09 17.62 -19.34
N ARG A 179 -12.02 17.85 -20.25
CA ARG A 179 -13.36 18.27 -19.88
C ARG A 179 -14.06 17.16 -19.11
N ARG A 180 -14.67 17.53 -17.96
CA ARG A 180 -15.45 16.58 -17.15
C ARG A 180 -16.72 16.16 -17.90
N ASP A 181 -16.98 14.87 -17.93
CA ASP A 181 -18.26 14.28 -18.37
C ASP A 181 -19.09 13.92 -17.13
N HIS A 182 -20.08 14.73 -16.80
CA HIS A 182 -20.92 14.54 -15.61
C HIS A 182 -21.81 13.28 -15.67
N VAL A 183 -22.03 12.76 -16.87
CA VAL A 183 -22.83 11.54 -17.08
C VAL A 183 -21.94 10.30 -17.34
N LEU A 184 -20.62 10.42 -17.18
CA LEU A 184 -19.68 9.32 -17.43
C LEU A 184 -20.03 8.07 -16.62
N TYR A 185 -20.32 8.22 -15.35
CA TYR A 185 -20.68 7.13 -14.46
C TYR A 185 -21.92 6.38 -14.96
N GLN A 186 -22.94 7.13 -15.37
CA GLN A 186 -24.17 6.56 -15.95
C GLN A 186 -23.89 5.85 -17.30
N LYS A 187 -23.02 6.41 -18.14
CA LYS A 187 -22.60 5.79 -19.40
C LYS A 187 -21.91 4.44 -19.16
N LEU A 188 -21.00 4.38 -18.20
CA LEU A 188 -20.26 3.17 -17.87
C LEU A 188 -21.12 2.08 -17.24
N GLN A 189 -22.15 2.44 -16.49
CA GLN A 189 -23.11 1.48 -15.92
C GLN A 189 -24.26 1.10 -16.87
N GLY A 190 -24.50 1.90 -17.89
CA GLY A 190 -25.56 1.72 -18.88
C GLY A 190 -25.02 1.26 -20.24
N PRO A 191 -24.99 2.15 -21.25
CA PRO A 191 -24.68 1.76 -22.64
C PRO A 191 -23.27 1.19 -22.84
N LEU A 192 -22.28 1.61 -22.06
CA LEU A 192 -20.90 1.13 -22.18
C LEU A 192 -20.59 -0.08 -21.28
N LYS A 193 -21.51 -0.53 -20.45
CA LYS A 193 -21.31 -1.63 -19.50
C LYS A 193 -20.81 -2.91 -20.18
N HIS A 194 -21.50 -3.33 -21.21
CA HIS A 194 -21.18 -4.59 -21.91
C HIS A 194 -19.83 -4.50 -22.64
N GLU A 195 -19.53 -3.35 -23.21
CA GLU A 195 -18.24 -3.12 -23.84
C GLU A 195 -17.11 -3.14 -22.82
N PHE A 196 -17.30 -2.52 -21.66
CA PHE A 196 -16.30 -2.55 -20.59
C PHE A 196 -16.06 -3.98 -20.10
N LEU A 197 -17.10 -4.75 -19.87
CA LEU A 197 -16.96 -6.16 -19.48
C LEU A 197 -16.24 -6.97 -20.57
N ARG A 198 -16.57 -6.76 -21.84
CA ARG A 198 -15.91 -7.43 -22.97
C ARG A 198 -14.39 -7.13 -22.98
N VAL A 199 -14.01 -5.88 -22.80
CA VAL A 199 -12.61 -5.48 -22.72
C VAL A 199 -11.91 -6.17 -21.56
N LEU A 200 -12.52 -6.18 -20.37
CA LEU A 200 -11.92 -6.83 -19.20
C LEU A 200 -11.75 -8.35 -19.40
N PHE A 201 -12.72 -9.02 -20.00
CA PHE A 201 -12.60 -10.45 -20.32
C PHE A 201 -11.57 -10.73 -21.42
N GLU A 202 -11.41 -9.84 -22.39
CA GLU A 202 -10.35 -9.93 -23.38
C GLU A 202 -8.97 -9.86 -22.72
N TYR A 203 -8.78 -8.92 -21.79
CA TYR A 203 -7.52 -8.81 -21.04
C TYR A 203 -7.29 -9.98 -20.07
N ALA A 204 -8.35 -10.52 -19.47
CA ALA A 204 -8.26 -11.75 -18.69
C ALA A 204 -7.78 -12.92 -19.57
N ASN A 205 -8.32 -13.05 -20.80
CA ASN A 205 -7.88 -14.06 -21.75
C ASN A 205 -6.45 -13.84 -22.24
N ARG A 206 -6.05 -12.59 -22.46
CA ARG A 206 -4.65 -12.24 -22.81
C ARG A 206 -3.66 -12.70 -21.74
N TYR A 207 -3.99 -12.56 -20.46
CA TYR A 207 -3.17 -13.05 -19.36
C TYR A 207 -2.93 -14.56 -19.47
N ILE A 208 -3.98 -15.34 -19.72
CA ILE A 208 -3.88 -16.80 -19.89
C ILE A 208 -3.05 -17.14 -21.12
N THR A 209 -3.31 -16.52 -22.26
CA THR A 209 -2.61 -16.80 -23.53
C THR A 209 -1.16 -16.34 -23.54
N ARG A 210 -0.78 -15.38 -22.70
CA ARG A 210 0.62 -14.96 -22.47
C ARG A 210 1.36 -15.83 -21.47
N GLY A 211 0.85 -17.01 -21.13
CA GLY A 211 1.50 -17.92 -20.18
C GLY A 211 1.47 -17.41 -18.74
N HIS A 212 0.38 -16.80 -18.32
CA HIS A 212 0.18 -16.26 -16.97
C HIS A 212 1.15 -15.11 -16.60
N GLN A 213 1.46 -14.25 -17.57
CA GLN A 213 2.33 -13.10 -17.37
C GLN A 213 1.61 -11.78 -17.61
N LEU A 214 1.80 -10.85 -16.69
CA LEU A 214 1.43 -9.45 -16.88
C LEU A 214 2.46 -8.76 -17.79
N PRO A 215 2.10 -7.69 -18.50
CA PRO A 215 3.08 -6.83 -19.14
C PRO A 215 4.04 -6.26 -18.11
N VAL A 216 5.23 -5.87 -18.58
CA VAL A 216 6.20 -5.17 -17.72
C VAL A 216 5.57 -3.89 -17.21
N LEU A 217 5.86 -3.55 -15.97
CA LEU A 217 5.40 -2.27 -15.39
C LEU A 217 5.97 -1.11 -16.22
N PRO A 218 5.15 -0.18 -16.74
CA PRO A 218 5.62 0.99 -17.48
C PRO A 218 6.70 1.77 -16.73
N VAL A 219 7.66 2.33 -17.43
CA VAL A 219 8.83 3.01 -16.81
C VAL A 219 8.39 4.12 -15.85
N GLU A 220 7.44 4.96 -16.25
CA GLU A 220 6.89 6.01 -15.35
C GLU A 220 6.30 5.43 -14.06
N PHE A 221 5.74 4.23 -14.09
CA PHE A 221 5.19 3.56 -12.90
C PHE A 221 6.28 2.86 -12.08
N GLN A 222 7.38 2.43 -12.71
CA GLN A 222 8.55 1.93 -11.99
C GLN A 222 9.19 3.05 -11.18
N GLU A 223 9.47 4.19 -11.80
CA GLU A 223 10.01 5.39 -11.15
C GLU A 223 9.13 5.83 -9.97
N GLU A 224 7.81 5.90 -10.16
CA GLU A 224 6.88 6.23 -9.07
C GLU A 224 6.86 5.19 -7.94
N THR A 225 7.07 3.92 -8.29
CA THR A 225 7.17 2.85 -7.29
C THR A 225 8.44 3.04 -6.46
N GLU A 226 9.56 3.33 -7.11
CA GLU A 226 10.85 3.62 -6.46
C GLU A 226 10.74 4.87 -5.58
N ASP A 227 10.17 5.97 -6.08
CA ASP A 227 9.95 7.21 -5.31
C ASP A 227 9.13 6.96 -4.02
N VAL A 228 8.05 6.17 -4.12
CA VAL A 228 7.23 5.83 -2.96
C VAL A 228 7.99 4.93 -1.98
N LEU A 229 8.76 3.98 -2.48
CA LEU A 229 9.60 3.11 -1.66
C LEU A 229 10.71 3.91 -0.98
N GLU A 230 11.42 4.78 -1.70
CA GLU A 230 12.46 5.66 -1.16
C GLU A 230 11.89 6.62 -0.12
N GLY A 231 10.72 7.20 -0.36
CA GLY A 231 10.02 8.02 0.63
C GLY A 231 9.72 7.29 1.95
N ASN A 232 9.71 5.96 1.93
CA ASN A 232 9.51 5.10 3.10
C ASN A 232 10.81 4.42 3.59
N HIS A 233 11.92 4.51 2.85
CA HIS A 233 13.24 4.00 3.25
C HIS A 233 13.96 4.87 4.27
N ASN A 234 13.57 6.11 4.41
CA ASN A 234 14.24 7.10 5.24
C ASN A 234 14.49 6.68 6.70
N PHE A 235 13.79 5.66 7.22
CA PHE A 235 14.08 5.21 8.58
C PHE A 235 15.42 4.50 8.70
N GLU A 236 15.80 3.68 7.72
CA GLU A 236 17.09 2.98 7.69
C GLU A 236 18.22 3.95 7.48
N ASP A 237 18.10 4.83 6.49
CA ASP A 237 19.08 5.88 6.22
C ASP A 237 19.21 6.83 7.42
N TRP A 238 18.09 7.28 7.98
CA TRP A 238 18.09 8.07 9.20
C TRP A 238 18.75 7.34 10.36
N PHE A 239 18.50 6.04 10.53
CA PHE A 239 19.12 5.28 11.60
C PHE A 239 20.64 5.21 11.41
N HIS A 240 21.10 4.89 10.20
CA HIS A 240 22.53 4.84 9.90
C HIS A 240 23.20 6.23 9.91
N GLU A 241 22.46 7.27 9.62
CA GLU A 241 22.92 8.64 9.79
C GLU A 241 23.12 9.00 11.27
N MET A 242 22.15 8.66 12.12
CA MET A 242 22.10 9.07 13.52
C MET A 242 22.91 8.18 14.46
N TYR A 243 23.02 6.88 14.14
CA TYR A 243 23.55 5.88 15.05
C TYR A 243 24.69 5.10 14.42
N GLU A 244 25.64 4.69 15.26
CA GLU A 244 26.68 3.73 14.92
C GLU A 244 26.42 2.39 15.60
N ILE A 245 26.81 1.30 14.93
CA ILE A 245 26.49 -0.07 15.32
C ILE A 245 27.71 -0.76 15.86
N SER A 246 27.61 -1.37 17.04
CA SER A 246 28.58 -2.31 17.60
C SER A 246 27.90 -3.14 18.69
N THR A 247 28.33 -4.39 18.83
CA THR A 247 27.83 -5.31 19.87
C THR A 247 28.01 -4.79 21.29
N ASP A 248 29.00 -3.90 21.48
CA ASP A 248 29.36 -3.37 22.79
C ASP A 248 28.62 -2.07 23.14
N TYR A 249 27.84 -1.53 22.21
CA TYR A 249 27.12 -0.29 22.43
C TYR A 249 25.77 -0.49 23.09
N GLU A 250 25.38 0.50 23.87
CA GLU A 250 24.10 0.58 24.56
C GLU A 250 23.46 1.94 24.34
N TYR A 251 22.14 1.95 24.18
CA TYR A 251 21.38 3.18 24.03
C TYR A 251 20.11 3.17 24.89
N PRO A 252 19.76 4.27 25.59
CA PRO A 252 18.57 4.31 26.43
C PRO A 252 17.29 4.15 25.58
N LYS A 253 16.50 3.13 25.88
CA LYS A 253 15.26 2.81 25.13
C LYS A 253 14.30 3.98 25.03
N LYS A 254 14.07 4.70 26.14
CA LYS A 254 13.13 5.85 26.14
C LYS A 254 13.60 6.96 25.23
N VAL A 255 14.90 7.22 25.18
CA VAL A 255 15.51 8.24 24.31
C VAL A 255 15.32 7.80 22.84
N PHE A 256 15.66 6.57 22.53
CA PHE A 256 15.46 6.04 21.19
C PHE A 256 13.97 6.11 20.72
N GLU A 257 13.03 5.72 21.59
CA GLU A 257 11.61 5.86 21.27
C GLU A 257 11.19 7.33 21.03
N MET A 258 11.82 8.29 21.70
CA MET A 258 11.59 9.71 21.46
C MET A 258 12.19 10.14 20.11
N ASP A 259 13.41 9.69 19.80
CA ASP A 259 14.09 10.02 18.54
C ASP A 259 13.30 9.47 17.34
N VAL A 260 12.84 8.22 17.42
CA VAL A 260 11.98 7.62 16.40
C VAL A 260 10.66 8.38 16.23
N ARG A 261 10.05 8.81 17.33
CA ARG A 261 8.81 9.63 17.25
C ARG A 261 9.06 10.96 16.57
N ARG A 262 10.16 11.65 16.93
CA ARG A 262 10.56 12.91 16.29
C ARG A 262 10.82 12.74 14.80
N PHE A 263 11.50 11.65 14.41
CA PHE A 263 11.73 11.31 13.02
C PHE A 263 10.40 11.18 12.26
N TYR A 264 9.48 10.33 12.73
CA TYR A 264 8.20 10.13 12.07
C TYR A 264 7.32 11.39 12.07
N GLU A 265 7.36 12.19 13.14
CA GLU A 265 6.62 13.45 13.22
C GLU A 265 7.18 14.48 12.24
N LYS A 266 8.51 14.61 12.16
CA LYS A 266 9.21 15.54 11.25
C LYS A 266 9.03 15.10 9.78
N GLN A 267 9.24 13.83 9.49
CA GLN A 267 9.26 13.31 8.13
C GLN A 267 7.86 13.12 7.53
N TYR A 268 6.91 12.66 8.33
CA TYR A 268 5.59 12.25 7.85
C TYR A 268 4.43 12.97 8.54
N GLY A 269 4.68 13.83 9.52
CA GLY A 269 3.64 14.44 10.35
C GLY A 269 2.89 13.40 11.22
N LEU A 270 3.51 12.23 11.49
CA LEU A 270 2.88 11.09 12.14
C LEU A 270 3.20 11.03 13.63
N ARG A 271 2.16 10.89 14.47
CA ARG A 271 2.35 10.52 15.87
C ARG A 271 2.42 8.99 16.01
N VAL A 272 3.60 8.48 16.27
CA VAL A 272 3.89 7.05 16.34
C VAL A 272 3.87 6.56 17.78
N GLY A 273 3.13 5.46 18.05
CA GLY A 273 3.12 4.81 19.35
C GLY A 273 4.34 3.90 19.58
N SER A 274 4.53 3.43 20.83
CA SER A 274 5.65 2.55 21.21
C SER A 274 5.70 1.22 20.45
N THR A 275 4.56 0.72 19.99
CA THR A 275 4.48 -0.54 19.20
C THR A 275 5.15 -0.38 17.84
N ASN A 276 4.91 0.73 17.16
CA ASN A 276 5.49 1.00 15.84
C ASN A 276 7.01 1.22 15.92
N CYS A 277 7.51 1.80 17.02
CA CYS A 277 8.96 1.88 17.27
C CYS A 277 9.60 0.49 17.40
N LYS A 278 8.90 -0.46 18.03
CA LYS A 278 9.37 -1.86 18.14
C LYS A 278 9.34 -2.59 16.80
N ASP A 279 8.32 -2.34 15.99
CA ASP A 279 8.18 -2.97 14.68
C ASP A 279 9.21 -2.41 13.69
N ALA A 280 9.52 -1.12 13.76
CA ALA A 280 10.62 -0.51 13.05
C ALA A 280 11.97 -1.15 13.42
N LEU A 281 12.25 -1.37 14.70
CA LEU A 281 13.46 -2.06 15.16
C LEU A 281 13.53 -3.52 14.74
N LYS A 282 12.42 -4.23 14.74
CA LYS A 282 12.36 -5.63 14.29
C LYS A 282 12.61 -5.76 12.79
N SER A 283 12.11 -4.83 11.97
CA SER A 283 12.30 -4.85 10.52
C SER A 283 13.78 -4.69 10.13
N PHE A 284 14.57 -4.04 10.97
CA PHE A 284 16.02 -3.92 10.80
C PHE A 284 16.79 -5.25 10.88
N GLY A 285 16.20 -6.29 11.48
CA GLY A 285 16.84 -7.61 11.60
C GLY A 285 18.15 -7.62 12.41
N MET A 286 18.64 -6.46 12.82
CA MET A 286 19.94 -6.28 13.49
C MET A 286 19.85 -6.22 15.00
N TYR A 287 18.63 -6.06 15.56
CA TYR A 287 18.46 -5.90 17.00
C TYR A 287 17.55 -6.99 17.54
N ARG A 288 18.15 -7.85 18.36
CA ARG A 288 17.41 -8.80 19.19
C ARG A 288 16.74 -8.04 20.33
N TYR A 289 15.58 -7.47 20.04
CA TYR A 289 14.70 -6.97 21.05
C TYR A 289 13.81 -8.10 21.54
N SER A 290 14.32 -8.92 22.47
CA SER A 290 13.51 -9.88 23.20
C SER A 290 13.34 -9.41 24.62
N LYS A 291 12.12 -9.48 25.14
CA LYS A 291 11.85 -9.30 26.57
C LYS A 291 12.66 -10.27 27.42
N ASP A 292 12.99 -11.43 26.89
CA ASP A 292 13.65 -12.53 27.57
C ASP A 292 15.19 -12.33 27.68
N GLU A 293 15.82 -11.65 26.72
CA GLU A 293 17.23 -11.28 26.82
C GLU A 293 17.48 -10.14 27.82
N MET A 294 16.52 -9.26 28.04
CA MET A 294 16.58 -8.22 29.08
C MET A 294 16.47 -8.77 30.52
N ILE A 295 16.03 -10.01 30.70
CA ILE A 295 15.77 -10.63 32.02
C ILE A 295 16.95 -11.44 32.51
N ARG A 296 17.91 -11.83 31.67
CA ARG A 296 18.97 -12.79 32.04
C ARG A 296 20.13 -12.25 32.86
N ASP A 297 20.34 -10.95 32.87
CA ASP A 297 21.40 -10.38 33.69
C ASP A 297 20.81 -9.69 34.93
N ARG A 298 20.70 -10.44 36.04
CA ARG A 298 20.13 -9.97 37.30
C ARG A 298 21.00 -8.92 38.02
N ASN A 299 22.22 -8.70 37.56
CA ASN A 299 23.19 -7.84 38.25
C ASN A 299 23.43 -6.47 37.60
N THR A 300 22.88 -6.21 36.43
CA THR A 300 23.04 -4.92 35.76
C THR A 300 21.69 -4.25 35.55
N ASN A 301 21.64 -2.93 35.79
CA ASN A 301 20.46 -2.07 35.63
C ASN A 301 20.06 -1.87 34.16
N TYR A 302 20.05 -2.94 33.33
CA TYR A 302 19.68 -2.89 31.92
C TYR A 302 18.18 -2.63 31.64
N LYS A 303 17.39 -2.46 32.69
CA LYS A 303 15.99 -2.05 32.54
C LYS A 303 15.90 -0.71 31.83
N GLY A 304 15.72 -0.75 30.51
CA GLY A 304 15.48 0.41 29.68
C GLY A 304 16.59 0.79 28.72
N LYS A 305 17.56 -0.10 28.46
CA LYS A 305 18.58 0.08 27.41
C LYS A 305 18.35 -0.86 26.23
N LEU A 306 18.76 -0.45 25.06
CA LEU A 306 18.85 -1.25 23.82
C LEU A 306 20.32 -1.53 23.56
N LEU A 307 20.63 -2.74 23.09
CA LEU A 307 22.00 -3.18 22.81
C LEU A 307 22.27 -3.13 21.32
N GLY A 308 23.52 -2.93 20.94
CA GLY A 308 23.99 -3.04 19.57
C GLY A 308 24.18 -1.72 18.82
N PHE A 309 23.85 -0.59 19.42
CA PHE A 309 24.07 0.72 18.82
C PHE A 309 24.14 1.86 19.84
N ARG A 310 24.70 2.98 19.42
CA ARG A 310 24.63 4.26 20.14
C ARG A 310 24.50 5.42 19.15
N MET A 311 24.05 6.56 19.63
CA MET A 311 24.03 7.79 18.82
C MET A 311 25.46 8.23 18.53
N LYS A 312 25.73 8.65 17.28
CA LYS A 312 27.01 9.25 16.88
C LYS A 312 27.24 10.53 17.65
N GLU A 313 28.48 10.76 18.08
CA GLU A 313 28.82 11.91 18.91
C GLU A 313 28.52 13.25 18.23
N GLU A 314 28.77 13.33 16.92
CA GLU A 314 28.46 14.51 16.08
C GLU A 314 26.95 14.84 16.14
N LYS A 315 26.08 13.83 15.98
CA LYS A 315 24.62 14.01 16.00
C LYS A 315 24.07 14.36 17.39
N ARG A 316 24.73 13.87 18.41
CA ARG A 316 24.42 14.22 19.80
C ARG A 316 24.66 15.70 20.08
N GLN A 317 25.84 16.22 19.63
CA GLN A 317 26.17 17.64 19.76
C GLN A 317 25.26 18.56 18.95
N GLU A 318 24.86 18.13 17.71
CA GLU A 318 23.89 18.86 16.90
C GLU A 318 22.53 18.98 17.63
N MET A 319 22.02 17.88 18.17
CA MET A 319 20.72 17.89 18.89
C MET A 319 20.76 18.69 20.20
N GLU A 320 21.90 18.70 20.92
CA GLU A 320 22.07 19.50 22.11
C GLU A 320 22.14 21.01 21.77
N SER A 321 22.69 21.37 20.60
CA SER A 321 22.72 22.76 20.12
C SER A 321 21.39 23.30 19.61
N GLU A 322 20.50 22.45 19.10
CA GLU A 322 19.15 22.84 18.66
C GLU A 322 18.17 23.04 19.83
N CYS A 323 18.53 22.64 21.04
CA CYS A 323 17.69 22.79 22.24
C CYS A 323 17.97 24.10 23.03
N PHE A 324 18.89 24.93 22.57
CA PHE A 324 19.22 26.24 23.08
C PHE A 324 18.88 27.36 22.08
#